data_f260cbf32b82cd3188ca23af543b66aa
#
_entry.id   f260cbf32b82cd3188ca23af543b66aa
#
_cell.length_a   1.000
_cell.length_b   1.000
_cell.length_c   1.000
_cell.angle_alpha   90.00
_cell.angle_beta   90.00
_cell.angle_gamma   90.00
#
_symmetry.space_group_name_H-M   'P 1'
#
loop_
_entity.id
_entity.type
_entity.pdbx_description
1 polymer ?
#
loop_
_entity_poly.entity_id
_entity_poly.type
_entity_poly.pdbx_seq_one_letter_code
_entity_poly.pdbx_strand_id
1 'polypeptide(L)'
;DTKMFEDKASEPIGTGPYVLKKFQKDSAATFVKNDKFKAKDGEYQIDNVVMKICDTSTELQELQKGTVDLLPQADNADKVGTASLDKNLTYNNYASSSMQYFIYNCEAGATADPAVRQALTYAIDRQSFVDSYYSFSKGSKDVKKTQPGFVPVLMANPISSQLGDIITGKEKDDNMTYYDYDIEKAKQILDDAGWTV
;
A
#
# COMPACT_ATOMS: atom_id res chain seq x y z
N ASP A 1 -9.17 5.40 -28.69
CA ASP A 1 -9.55 4.16 -29.35
C ASP A 1 -9.01 2.98 -28.52
N THR A 2 -9.89 2.29 -27.80
CA THR A 2 -9.52 1.17 -26.91
C THR A 2 -8.84 0.03 -27.67
N LYS A 3 -9.26 -0.22 -28.90
CA LYS A 3 -8.69 -1.27 -29.76
C LYS A 3 -7.21 -1.01 -30.07
N MET A 4 -6.82 0.24 -30.26
CA MET A 4 -5.41 0.59 -30.48
C MET A 4 -4.55 0.25 -29.25
N PHE A 5 -5.07 0.45 -28.03
CA PHE A 5 -4.36 0.05 -26.81
C PHE A 5 -4.27 -1.47 -26.66
N GLU A 6 -5.34 -2.19 -27.00
CA GLU A 6 -5.36 -3.66 -26.96
C GLU A 6 -4.37 -4.25 -27.97
N ASP A 7 -4.37 -3.75 -29.22
CA ASP A 7 -3.48 -4.20 -30.28
C ASP A 7 -1.99 -3.92 -29.97
N LYS A 8 -1.69 -2.91 -29.12
CA LYS A 8 -0.34 -2.54 -28.71
C LYS A 8 0.06 -2.99 -27.32
N ALA A 9 -0.81 -3.71 -26.61
CA ALA A 9 -0.52 -4.15 -25.25
C ALA A 9 0.69 -5.07 -25.13
N SER A 10 0.98 -5.88 -26.20
CA SER A 10 2.15 -6.75 -26.26
C SER A 10 3.42 -6.06 -26.79
N GLU A 11 3.28 -4.87 -27.40
CA GLU A 11 4.37 -4.08 -27.96
C GLU A 11 4.26 -2.60 -27.56
N PRO A 12 4.26 -2.29 -26.27
CA PRO A 12 4.08 -0.94 -25.79
C PRO A 12 5.25 -0.04 -26.18
N ILE A 13 4.93 1.18 -26.59
CA ILE A 13 5.91 2.25 -26.80
C ILE A 13 5.90 3.16 -25.59
N GLY A 14 7.03 3.26 -24.92
CA GLY A 14 7.19 4.07 -23.71
C GLY A 14 8.31 5.09 -23.82
N THR A 15 8.30 6.07 -22.95
CA THR A 15 9.34 7.12 -22.81
C THR A 15 10.27 6.86 -21.64
N GLY A 16 10.15 5.72 -20.99
CA GLY A 16 10.89 5.37 -19.79
C GLY A 16 12.34 4.91 -20.06
N PRO A 17 13.09 4.60 -18.99
CA PRO A 17 14.49 4.18 -19.07
C PRO A 17 14.70 2.81 -19.68
N TYR A 18 13.64 2.02 -19.79
CA TYR A 18 13.67 0.67 -20.38
C TYR A 18 12.60 0.53 -21.45
N VAL A 19 12.88 -0.29 -22.47
CA VAL A 19 11.95 -0.70 -23.50
C VAL A 19 11.68 -2.19 -23.41
N LEU A 20 10.43 -2.59 -23.70
CA LEU A 20 10.05 -3.99 -23.74
C LEU A 20 10.74 -4.68 -24.92
N LYS A 21 11.51 -5.72 -24.66
CA LYS A 21 12.17 -6.56 -25.64
C LYS A 21 11.38 -7.82 -25.96
N LYS A 22 10.79 -8.43 -24.94
CA LYS A 22 10.06 -9.68 -25.08
C LYS A 22 8.95 -9.74 -24.04
N PHE A 23 7.78 -10.13 -24.48
CA PHE A 23 6.65 -10.43 -23.59
C PHE A 23 6.23 -11.89 -23.77
N GLN A 24 6.16 -12.62 -22.69
CA GLN A 24 5.65 -13.99 -22.62
C GLN A 24 4.46 -13.98 -21.65
N LYS A 25 3.27 -14.09 -22.22
CA LYS A 25 2.04 -14.10 -21.44
C LYS A 25 2.13 -15.13 -20.30
N ASP A 26 1.66 -14.75 -19.11
CA ASP A 26 1.63 -15.58 -17.91
C ASP A 26 3.00 -16.11 -17.43
N SER A 27 4.09 -15.55 -17.90
CA SER A 27 5.44 -16.00 -17.58
C SER A 27 6.38 -14.84 -17.21
N ALA A 28 6.76 -14.02 -18.20
CA ALA A 28 7.73 -12.96 -17.97
C ALA A 28 7.65 -11.84 -18.99
N ALA A 29 8.12 -10.66 -18.59
CA ALA A 29 8.43 -9.55 -19.48
C ALA A 29 9.92 -9.20 -19.34
N THR A 30 10.62 -9.12 -20.48
CA THR A 30 12.04 -8.75 -20.54
C THR A 30 12.17 -7.35 -21.08
N PHE A 31 12.89 -6.52 -20.39
CA PHE A 31 13.17 -5.14 -20.74
C PHE A 31 14.66 -4.95 -20.94
N VAL A 32 15.02 -4.04 -21.83
CA VAL A 32 16.40 -3.61 -22.08
C VAL A 32 16.50 -2.11 -21.94
N LYS A 33 17.68 -1.61 -21.65
CA LYS A 33 17.96 -0.18 -21.59
C LYS A 33 17.44 0.56 -22.81
N ASN A 34 16.89 1.73 -22.60
CA ASN A 34 16.46 2.64 -23.65
C ASN A 34 17.56 3.66 -23.92
N ASP A 35 18.31 3.48 -25.00
CA ASP A 35 19.42 4.34 -25.41
C ASP A 35 18.99 5.81 -25.68
N LYS A 36 17.70 6.02 -25.89
CA LYS A 36 17.14 7.36 -26.12
C LYS A 36 16.73 8.08 -24.83
N PHE A 37 16.67 7.35 -23.73
CA PHE A 37 16.33 7.94 -22.43
C PHE A 37 17.56 8.58 -21.80
N LYS A 38 17.42 9.86 -21.40
CA LYS A 38 18.45 10.57 -20.67
C LYS A 38 18.01 10.69 -19.22
N ALA A 39 18.72 10.05 -18.33
CA ALA A 39 18.51 10.18 -16.90
C ALA A 39 18.90 11.60 -16.43
N LYS A 40 18.15 12.15 -15.50
CA LYS A 40 18.42 13.46 -14.91
C LYS A 40 19.64 13.42 -13.99
N ASP A 41 19.83 12.29 -13.29
CA ASP A 41 20.79 12.13 -12.19
C ASP A 41 21.82 11.01 -12.44
N GLY A 42 22.12 10.71 -13.70
CA GLY A 42 23.11 9.70 -14.09
C GLY A 42 22.55 8.57 -14.93
N GLU A 43 23.40 7.61 -15.29
CA GLU A 43 23.01 6.47 -16.10
C GLU A 43 22.47 5.32 -15.24
N TYR A 44 21.44 4.63 -15.75
CA TYR A 44 20.98 3.38 -15.15
C TYR A 44 22.03 2.28 -15.34
N GLN A 45 22.36 1.59 -14.25
CA GLN A 45 23.45 0.60 -14.22
C GLN A 45 23.04 -0.76 -14.79
N ILE A 46 21.73 -1.09 -14.71
CA ILE A 46 21.20 -2.40 -15.10
C ILE A 46 20.82 -2.38 -16.57
N ASP A 47 21.41 -3.24 -17.39
CA ASP A 47 21.16 -3.31 -18.82
C ASP A 47 19.88 -4.07 -19.17
N ASN A 48 19.56 -5.13 -18.42
CA ASN A 48 18.40 -5.97 -18.64
C ASN A 48 17.60 -6.14 -17.35
N VAL A 49 16.29 -6.00 -17.44
CA VAL A 49 15.35 -6.26 -16.35
C VAL A 49 14.37 -7.33 -16.79
N VAL A 50 14.22 -8.38 -16.01
CA VAL A 50 13.22 -9.43 -16.25
C VAL A 50 12.19 -9.37 -15.13
N MET A 51 10.95 -9.04 -15.48
CA MET A 51 9.81 -9.13 -14.58
C MET A 51 9.19 -10.52 -14.71
N LYS A 52 9.43 -11.38 -13.73
CA LYS A 52 8.88 -12.74 -13.67
C LYS A 52 7.51 -12.71 -12.99
N ILE A 53 6.53 -13.38 -13.57
CA ILE A 53 5.25 -13.63 -12.92
C ILE A 53 5.40 -14.88 -12.04
N CYS A 54 5.06 -14.76 -10.77
CA CYS A 54 5.03 -15.87 -9.83
C CYS A 54 3.81 -15.77 -8.92
N ASP A 55 3.48 -16.87 -8.27
CA ASP A 55 2.41 -16.90 -7.29
C ASP A 55 2.85 -16.17 -6.01
N THR A 56 1.96 -15.39 -5.41
CA THR A 56 2.23 -14.63 -4.19
C THR A 56 2.61 -15.50 -3.00
N SER A 57 2.18 -16.77 -2.99
CA SER A 57 2.55 -17.74 -1.95
C SER A 57 4.01 -18.22 -2.06
N THR A 58 4.63 -18.12 -3.23
CA THR A 58 5.99 -18.63 -3.51
C THR A 58 7.03 -17.55 -3.76
N GLU A 59 6.63 -16.29 -3.95
CA GLU A 59 7.52 -15.19 -4.35
C GLU A 59 8.71 -14.97 -3.40
N LEU A 60 8.51 -15.07 -2.08
CA LEU A 60 9.59 -14.95 -1.10
C LEU A 60 10.58 -16.11 -1.23
N GLN A 61 10.09 -17.32 -1.49
CA GLN A 61 10.95 -18.50 -1.70
C GLN A 61 11.79 -18.37 -2.98
N GLU A 62 11.23 -17.77 -4.03
CA GLU A 62 11.97 -17.48 -5.26
C GLU A 62 13.12 -16.50 -5.00
N LEU A 63 12.87 -15.45 -4.20
CA LEU A 63 13.92 -14.53 -3.75
C LEU A 63 14.98 -15.21 -2.91
N GLN A 64 14.59 -16.03 -1.93
CA GLN A 64 15.51 -16.77 -1.06
C GLN A 64 16.39 -17.78 -1.82
N LYS A 65 15.87 -18.37 -2.90
CA LYS A 65 16.60 -19.27 -3.79
C LYS A 65 17.51 -18.53 -4.79
N GLY A 66 17.40 -17.21 -4.88
CA GLY A 66 18.14 -16.40 -5.85
C GLY A 66 17.65 -16.58 -7.30
N THR A 67 16.44 -17.06 -7.52
CA THR A 67 15.83 -17.12 -8.86
C THR A 67 15.27 -15.77 -9.31
N VAL A 68 15.08 -14.87 -8.36
CA VAL A 68 14.83 -13.44 -8.57
C VAL A 68 15.71 -12.64 -7.61
N ASP A 69 16.08 -11.43 -7.99
CA ASP A 69 16.98 -10.54 -7.24
C ASP A 69 16.21 -9.54 -6.39
N LEU A 70 14.95 -9.26 -6.72
CA LEU A 70 14.13 -8.25 -6.08
C LEU A 70 12.66 -8.69 -6.01
N LEU A 71 12.07 -8.53 -4.85
CA LEU A 71 10.63 -8.52 -4.63
C LEU A 71 10.21 -7.07 -4.37
N PRO A 72 9.58 -6.39 -5.33
CA PRO A 72 9.37 -4.95 -5.25
C PRO A 72 8.31 -4.55 -4.22
N GLN A 73 7.44 -5.47 -3.84
CA GLN A 73 6.38 -5.23 -2.87
C GLN A 73 6.15 -6.47 -2.01
N ALA A 74 6.26 -6.31 -0.72
CA ALA A 74 5.86 -7.31 0.27
C ALA A 74 4.76 -6.71 1.14
N ASP A 75 3.53 -7.07 0.85
CA ASP A 75 2.30 -6.55 1.48
C ASP A 75 1.85 -7.35 2.69
N ASN A 76 2.58 -8.38 3.04
CA ASN A 76 2.24 -9.33 4.10
C ASN A 76 3.27 -9.27 5.23
N ALA A 77 2.81 -9.07 6.46
CA ALA A 77 3.65 -8.96 7.64
C ALA A 77 4.52 -10.21 7.87
N ASP A 78 4.01 -11.41 7.57
CA ASP A 78 4.77 -12.66 7.74
C ASP A 78 5.93 -12.76 6.75
N LYS A 79 5.74 -12.34 5.51
CA LYS A 79 6.82 -12.26 4.50
C LYS A 79 7.90 -11.30 4.94
N VAL A 80 7.51 -10.11 5.41
CA VAL A 80 8.47 -9.11 5.92
C VAL A 80 9.19 -9.63 7.15
N GLY A 81 8.47 -10.27 8.08
CA GLY A 81 9.05 -10.91 9.25
C GLY A 81 10.08 -11.95 8.87
N THR A 82 9.75 -12.85 7.94
CA THR A 82 10.66 -13.90 7.43
C THR A 82 11.87 -13.29 6.73
N ALA A 83 11.66 -12.33 5.83
CA ALA A 83 12.74 -11.65 5.11
C ALA A 83 13.69 -10.90 6.07
N SER A 84 13.15 -10.28 7.13
CA SER A 84 13.93 -9.53 8.12
C SER A 84 14.87 -10.40 8.97
N LEU A 85 14.63 -11.70 9.03
CA LEU A 85 15.44 -12.69 9.73
C LEU A 85 16.46 -13.36 8.83
N ASP A 86 16.31 -13.27 7.53
CA ASP A 86 17.22 -13.89 6.56
C ASP A 86 18.45 -12.99 6.36
N LYS A 87 19.62 -13.52 6.68
CA LYS A 87 20.90 -12.79 6.59
C LYS A 87 21.32 -12.48 5.15
N ASN A 88 20.75 -13.18 4.19
CA ASN A 88 21.06 -13.02 2.77
C ASN A 88 20.12 -12.01 2.09
N LEU A 89 19.10 -11.51 2.79
CA LEU A 89 18.13 -10.57 2.27
C LEU A 89 18.30 -9.19 2.90
N THR A 90 18.13 -8.17 2.09
CA THR A 90 18.04 -6.79 2.54
C THR A 90 16.59 -6.32 2.43
N TYR A 91 16.05 -5.81 3.51
CA TYR A 91 14.71 -5.24 3.56
C TYR A 91 14.78 -3.72 3.63
N ASN A 92 14.12 -3.08 2.69
CA ASN A 92 13.90 -1.63 2.68
C ASN A 92 12.41 -1.32 2.62
N ASN A 93 12.06 -0.17 3.17
CA ASN A 93 10.70 0.30 3.17
C ASN A 93 10.63 1.71 2.57
N TYR A 94 9.56 2.00 1.87
CA TYR A 94 9.33 3.28 1.22
C TYR A 94 7.88 3.71 1.36
N ALA A 95 7.64 5.02 1.36
CA ALA A 95 6.29 5.55 1.40
C ALA A 95 5.55 5.24 0.08
N SER A 96 4.40 4.63 0.20
CA SER A 96 3.49 4.33 -0.90
C SER A 96 2.38 5.37 -0.98
N SER A 97 1.82 5.59 -2.16
CA SER A 97 0.58 6.34 -2.35
C SER A 97 -0.68 5.48 -2.16
N SER A 98 -0.49 4.20 -1.86
CA SER A 98 -1.60 3.28 -1.59
C SER A 98 -2.15 3.48 -0.19
N MET A 99 -3.46 3.30 -0.03
CA MET A 99 -4.12 3.27 1.26
C MET A 99 -5.20 2.19 1.29
N GLN A 100 -5.50 1.72 2.48
CA GLN A 100 -6.69 0.92 2.75
C GLN A 100 -7.76 1.81 3.37
N TYR A 101 -9.01 1.60 2.98
CA TYR A 101 -10.11 2.45 3.41
C TYR A 101 -11.43 1.68 3.51
N PHE A 102 -12.35 2.21 4.28
CA PHE A 102 -13.73 1.76 4.32
C PHE A 102 -14.59 2.65 3.43
N ILE A 103 -15.52 2.04 2.70
CA ILE A 103 -16.49 2.75 1.89
C ILE A 103 -17.86 2.58 2.56
N TYR A 104 -18.51 3.70 2.82
CA TYR A 104 -19.89 3.71 3.29
C TYR A 104 -20.86 3.90 2.14
N ASN A 105 -21.94 3.12 2.12
CA ASN A 105 -23.06 3.42 1.23
C ASN A 105 -23.81 4.66 1.75
N CYS A 106 -23.74 5.76 1.03
CA CYS A 106 -24.35 7.02 1.42
C CYS A 106 -25.82 7.15 0.95
N GLU A 107 -26.31 6.21 0.17
CA GLU A 107 -27.65 6.30 -0.46
C GLU A 107 -28.68 5.38 0.21
N ALA A 108 -28.25 4.33 0.91
CA ALA A 108 -29.17 3.34 1.47
C ALA A 108 -28.66 2.74 2.79
N GLY A 109 -29.59 2.25 3.60
CA GLY A 109 -29.33 1.63 4.90
C GLY A 109 -28.97 2.65 5.97
N ALA A 110 -28.51 2.19 7.12
CA ALA A 110 -28.15 3.05 8.25
C ALA A 110 -27.05 4.06 7.89
N THR A 111 -26.13 3.68 7.02
CA THR A 111 -25.01 4.54 6.60
C THR A 111 -25.41 5.65 5.62
N ALA A 112 -26.69 5.73 5.18
CA ALA A 112 -27.21 6.92 4.50
C ALA A 112 -27.22 8.13 5.43
N ASP A 113 -27.38 7.92 6.73
CA ASP A 113 -27.28 8.97 7.73
C ASP A 113 -25.82 9.37 7.98
N PRO A 114 -25.46 10.67 7.84
CA PRO A 114 -24.12 11.16 8.15
C PRO A 114 -23.68 10.89 9.59
N ALA A 115 -24.61 10.95 10.57
CA ALA A 115 -24.30 10.68 11.96
C ALA A 115 -23.79 9.25 12.19
N VAL A 116 -24.41 8.27 11.51
CA VAL A 116 -23.97 6.87 11.56
C VAL A 116 -22.56 6.71 10.97
N ARG A 117 -22.27 7.35 9.84
CA ARG A 117 -20.92 7.31 9.26
C ARG A 117 -19.86 7.93 10.16
N GLN A 118 -20.18 9.07 10.79
CA GLN A 118 -19.28 9.72 11.73
C GLN A 118 -19.04 8.86 12.98
N ALA A 119 -20.10 8.31 13.55
CA ALA A 119 -20.01 7.42 14.71
C ALA A 119 -19.15 6.18 14.40
N LEU A 120 -19.39 5.51 13.26
CA LEU A 120 -18.58 4.36 12.82
C LEU A 120 -17.11 4.75 12.66
N THR A 121 -16.81 5.94 12.14
CA THR A 121 -15.44 6.41 11.96
C THR A 121 -14.73 6.64 13.32
N TYR A 122 -15.41 7.17 14.32
CA TYR A 122 -14.87 7.26 15.69
C TYR A 122 -14.72 5.89 16.36
N ALA A 123 -15.57 4.92 16.03
CA ALA A 123 -15.55 3.59 16.61
C ALA A 123 -14.43 2.68 16.09
N ILE A 124 -13.77 3.05 14.98
CA ILE A 124 -12.71 2.23 14.38
C ILE A 124 -11.35 2.58 15.01
N ASP A 125 -10.80 1.64 15.79
CA ASP A 125 -9.43 1.73 16.30
C ASP A 125 -8.43 1.34 15.19
N ARG A 126 -8.05 2.35 14.41
CA ARG A 126 -7.11 2.17 13.28
C ARG A 126 -5.72 1.76 13.73
N GLN A 127 -5.29 2.23 14.92
CA GLN A 127 -3.98 1.85 15.44
C GLN A 127 -3.94 0.38 15.81
N SER A 128 -4.93 -0.12 16.54
CA SER A 128 -5.02 -1.55 16.86
C SER A 128 -5.13 -2.42 15.61
N PHE A 129 -5.82 -1.94 14.57
CA PHE A 129 -5.87 -2.64 13.29
C PHE A 129 -4.47 -2.74 12.64
N VAL A 130 -3.72 -1.63 12.58
CA VAL A 130 -2.36 -1.62 12.03
C VAL A 130 -1.44 -2.51 12.85
N ASP A 131 -1.50 -2.44 14.17
CA ASP A 131 -0.67 -3.25 15.08
C ASP A 131 -0.99 -4.73 14.98
N SER A 132 -2.24 -5.09 14.74
CA SER A 132 -2.66 -6.48 14.61
C SER A 132 -2.36 -7.06 13.22
N TYR A 133 -2.68 -6.31 12.18
CA TYR A 133 -2.61 -6.80 10.80
C TYR A 133 -1.22 -6.69 10.19
N TYR A 134 -0.50 -5.59 10.50
CA TYR A 134 0.84 -5.32 9.95
C TYR A 134 1.97 -5.56 10.96
N SER A 135 1.71 -6.25 12.06
CA SER A 135 2.76 -6.66 12.99
C SER A 135 3.36 -8.00 12.59
N PHE A 136 4.66 -8.14 12.81
CA PHE A 136 5.36 -9.41 12.62
C PHE A 136 6.28 -9.71 13.81
N SER A 137 6.50 -11.00 14.07
CA SER A 137 7.45 -11.44 15.07
C SER A 137 8.87 -11.39 14.50
N LYS A 138 9.75 -10.66 15.15
CA LYS A 138 11.17 -10.65 14.84
C LYS A 138 11.92 -11.62 15.78
N GLY A 139 12.11 -12.86 15.32
CA GLY A 139 12.80 -13.88 16.12
C GLY A 139 11.87 -14.61 17.09
N SER A 140 12.40 -15.64 17.72
CA SER A 140 11.67 -16.72 18.39
C SER A 140 11.01 -16.39 19.73
N LYS A 141 10.82 -15.17 20.14
CA LYS A 141 10.11 -14.85 21.40
C LYS A 141 9.38 -13.50 21.32
N ASP A 142 8.15 -13.55 20.98
CA ASP A 142 7.07 -12.61 21.39
C ASP A 142 7.23 -11.09 21.17
N VAL A 143 8.18 -10.66 20.37
CA VAL A 143 8.27 -9.25 19.99
C VAL A 143 7.54 -9.03 18.67
N LYS A 144 6.25 -8.82 18.76
CA LYS A 144 5.50 -8.25 17.63
C LYS A 144 6.02 -6.84 17.39
N LYS A 145 6.38 -6.56 16.16
CA LYS A 145 6.83 -5.24 15.73
C LYS A 145 5.94 -4.79 14.59
N THR A 146 5.33 -3.63 14.74
CA THR A 146 4.59 -3.01 13.64
C THR A 146 5.53 -2.82 12.46
N GLN A 147 5.08 -3.19 11.28
CA GLN A 147 5.86 -3.05 10.06
C GLN A 147 6.16 -1.56 9.85
N PRO A 148 7.43 -1.16 9.68
CA PRO A 148 7.77 0.22 9.44
C PRO A 148 7.05 0.77 8.20
N GLY A 149 6.50 1.97 8.29
CA GLY A 149 5.86 2.66 7.19
C GLY A 149 4.35 2.52 7.09
N PHE A 150 3.73 1.61 7.83
CA PHE A 150 2.28 1.63 7.98
C PHE A 150 1.89 2.63 9.06
N VAL A 151 1.02 3.55 8.71
CA VAL A 151 0.55 4.61 9.60
C VAL A 151 -0.97 4.67 9.51
N PRO A 152 -1.69 4.70 10.65
CA PRO A 152 -3.12 4.93 10.65
C PRO A 152 -3.43 6.30 10.05
N VAL A 153 -4.31 6.34 9.07
CA VAL A 153 -4.76 7.59 8.45
C VAL A 153 -5.93 8.13 9.26
N LEU A 154 -5.82 9.35 9.76
CA LEU A 154 -6.85 10.01 10.54
C LEU A 154 -7.88 10.72 9.67
N MET A 155 -7.59 10.92 8.39
CA MET A 155 -8.45 11.60 7.42
C MET A 155 -8.80 10.71 6.24
N ALA A 156 -9.91 11.05 5.58
CA ALA A 156 -10.49 10.25 4.50
C ALA A 156 -9.68 10.22 3.20
N ASN A 157 -8.81 11.20 2.91
CA ASN A 157 -8.13 11.30 1.62
C ASN A 157 -6.67 11.75 1.73
N PRO A 158 -5.70 10.86 1.64
CA PRO A 158 -4.33 11.23 1.36
C PRO A 158 -4.22 11.66 -0.11
N ILE A 159 -4.14 12.96 -0.35
CA ILE A 159 -4.17 13.50 -1.71
C ILE A 159 -2.74 13.71 -2.23
N SER A 160 -1.79 13.92 -1.34
CA SER A 160 -0.43 14.28 -1.73
C SER A 160 0.56 13.98 -0.60
N SER A 161 1.78 13.60 -0.96
CA SER A 161 2.89 13.49 0.00
C SER A 161 3.18 14.82 0.72
N GLN A 162 2.82 15.94 0.11
CA GLN A 162 2.95 17.28 0.72
C GLN A 162 1.97 17.49 1.89
N LEU A 163 0.87 16.75 1.93
CA LEU A 163 -0.11 16.78 3.00
C LEU A 163 0.05 15.61 3.98
N GLY A 164 1.12 14.85 3.87
CA GLY A 164 1.35 13.63 4.65
C GLY A 164 1.31 13.87 6.15
N ASP A 165 1.84 14.96 6.64
CA ASP A 165 1.85 15.28 8.06
C ASP A 165 0.46 15.68 8.58
N ILE A 166 -0.35 16.35 7.77
CA ILE A 166 -1.75 16.65 8.09
C ILE A 166 -2.58 15.35 8.11
N ILE A 167 -2.40 14.49 7.10
CA ILE A 167 -3.12 13.22 6.97
C ILE A 167 -2.83 12.28 8.14
N THR A 168 -1.59 12.25 8.61
CA THR A 168 -1.17 11.44 9.75
C THR A 168 -1.46 12.08 11.10
N GLY A 169 -1.94 13.31 11.13
CA GLY A 169 -2.24 14.07 12.34
C GLY A 169 -1.02 14.60 13.09
N LYS A 170 0.16 14.57 12.48
CA LYS A 170 1.36 15.22 13.03
C LYS A 170 1.23 16.75 13.02
N GLU A 171 0.66 17.26 11.95
CA GLU A 171 0.26 18.66 11.81
C GLU A 171 -1.27 18.72 11.74
N LYS A 172 -1.91 19.60 12.49
CA LYS A 172 -3.35 19.75 12.50
C LYS A 172 -3.77 21.04 11.82
N ASP A 173 -4.74 20.92 10.91
CA ASP A 173 -5.44 22.06 10.33
C ASP A 173 -6.77 22.25 11.07
N ASP A 174 -6.99 23.45 11.62
CA ASP A 174 -8.17 23.76 12.44
C ASP A 174 -9.49 23.72 11.61
N ASN A 175 -9.40 23.73 10.29
CA ASN A 175 -10.56 23.62 9.40
C ASN A 175 -10.92 22.16 9.08
N MET A 176 -10.18 21.20 9.61
CA MET A 176 -10.39 19.78 9.35
C MET A 176 -10.87 19.03 10.56
N THR A 177 -11.76 18.07 10.36
CA THR A 177 -12.22 17.17 11.41
C THR A 177 -11.32 15.93 11.45
N TYR A 178 -10.72 15.67 12.59
CA TYR A 178 -9.93 14.48 12.87
C TYR A 178 -10.76 13.50 13.69
N TYR A 179 -10.77 12.24 13.24
CA TYR A 179 -11.55 11.17 13.85
C TYR A 179 -10.63 10.26 14.65
N ASP A 180 -10.22 10.70 15.84
CA ASP A 180 -9.51 9.83 16.78
C ASP A 180 -10.45 8.74 17.31
N TYR A 181 -9.90 7.57 17.66
CA TYR A 181 -10.71 6.50 18.22
C TYR A 181 -11.37 6.95 19.54
N ASP A 182 -12.70 7.00 19.55
CA ASP A 182 -13.49 7.42 20.69
C ASP A 182 -14.88 6.78 20.65
N ILE A 183 -15.01 5.68 21.39
CA ILE A 183 -16.25 4.89 21.44
C ILE A 183 -17.39 5.65 22.13
N GLU A 184 -17.08 6.46 23.14
CA GLU A 184 -18.10 7.21 23.88
C GLU A 184 -18.66 8.35 23.02
N LYS A 185 -17.80 9.02 22.26
CA LYS A 185 -18.22 10.02 21.28
C LYS A 185 -19.04 9.39 20.16
N ALA A 186 -18.68 8.20 19.71
CA ALA A 186 -19.47 7.46 18.71
C ALA A 186 -20.90 7.19 19.21
N LYS A 187 -21.05 6.71 20.43
CA LYS A 187 -22.36 6.48 21.06
C LYS A 187 -23.15 7.79 21.18
N GLN A 188 -22.53 8.85 21.67
CA GLN A 188 -23.19 10.15 21.81
C GLN A 188 -23.73 10.69 20.47
N ILE A 189 -22.95 10.55 19.39
CA ILE A 189 -23.39 10.96 18.06
C ILE A 189 -24.64 10.17 17.62
N LEU A 190 -24.67 8.87 17.88
CA LEU A 190 -25.82 8.03 17.58
C LEU A 190 -27.05 8.41 18.40
N ASP A 191 -26.87 8.60 19.71
CA ASP A 191 -27.96 9.00 20.61
C ASP A 191 -28.55 10.36 20.21
N ASP A 192 -27.71 11.35 19.92
CA ASP A 192 -28.12 12.69 19.49
C ASP A 192 -28.89 12.66 18.15
N ALA A 193 -28.57 11.68 17.30
CA ALA A 193 -29.25 11.45 16.01
C ALA A 193 -30.51 10.55 16.13
N GLY A 194 -30.85 10.08 17.34
CA GLY A 194 -32.02 9.23 17.59
C GLY A 194 -31.80 7.74 17.28
N TRP A 195 -30.57 7.31 17.09
CA TRP A 195 -30.18 5.90 16.94
C TRP A 195 -29.96 5.28 18.31
N THR A 196 -31.01 5.06 19.07
CA THR A 196 -30.96 4.44 20.40
C THR A 196 -31.14 2.92 20.28
N VAL A 197 -30.48 2.16 21.20
CA VAL A 197 -30.67 0.72 21.34
C VAL A 197 -31.89 0.44 22.22
#